data_448ac4ac1f3481a02f5bc933553aa26a
#
_entry.id   448ac4ac1f3481a02f5bc933553aa26a
#
_cell.length_a   1.000
_cell.length_b   1.000
_cell.length_c   1.000
_cell.angle_alpha   90.00
_cell.angle_beta   90.00
_cell.angle_gamma   90.00
#
_symmetry.space_group_name_H-M   'P 1'
#
loop_
_entity.id
_entity.type
_entity.pdbx_description
1 polymer ?
#
loop_
_entity_poly.entity_id
_entity_poly.type
_entity_poly.pdbx_seq_one_letter_code
_entity_poly.pdbx_strand_id
1 'polypeptide(L)'
;MNVAVAPEHQRTGIGRAMMEFAVEDAKVRGATRIAVGTGNSSLGELRFYQRLGFRVTGVSRDYFGDYDPPIFEEGIRCLDMIHLHREL
;
A
#
# COMPACT_ATOMS: atom_id res chain seq x y z
N MET A 1 7.00 -0.19 10.60
CA MET A 1 7.24 1.04 9.81
C MET A 1 6.26 1.08 8.65
N ASN A 2 5.73 2.25 8.36
CA ASN A 2 4.79 2.44 7.25
C ASN A 2 5.49 3.17 6.12
N VAL A 3 5.24 2.72 4.88
CA VAL A 3 5.85 3.29 3.68
C VAL A 3 4.76 3.43 2.61
N ALA A 4 4.87 4.47 1.80
CA ALA A 4 3.99 4.67 0.65
C ALA A 4 4.82 5.03 -0.58
N VAL A 5 4.38 4.58 -1.75
CA VAL A 5 4.99 4.89 -3.04
C VAL A 5 3.95 5.58 -3.91
N ALA A 6 4.33 6.71 -4.52
CA ALA A 6 3.42 7.46 -5.38
C ALA A 6 2.96 6.57 -6.57
N PRO A 7 1.66 6.59 -6.92
CA PRO A 7 1.12 5.72 -7.97
C PRO A 7 1.85 5.84 -9.32
N GLU A 8 2.31 7.02 -9.68
CA GLU A 8 3.01 7.24 -10.94
C GLU A 8 4.37 6.52 -11.02
N HIS A 9 4.94 6.12 -9.88
CA HIS A 9 6.22 5.42 -9.84
C HIS A 9 6.08 3.91 -9.86
N GLN A 10 4.89 3.38 -9.60
CA GLN A 10 4.67 1.93 -9.47
C GLN A 10 4.84 1.17 -10.77
N ARG A 11 4.66 1.82 -11.93
CA ARG A 11 4.69 1.19 -13.25
C ARG A 11 6.02 1.33 -13.97
N THR A 12 6.97 2.09 -13.41
CA THR A 12 8.22 2.43 -14.09
C THR A 12 9.44 1.69 -13.55
N GLY A 13 9.27 0.88 -12.52
CA GLY A 13 10.37 0.26 -11.80
C GLY A 13 10.99 1.16 -10.73
N ILE A 14 10.72 2.46 -10.76
CA ILE A 14 11.21 3.40 -9.75
C ILE A 14 10.57 3.09 -8.41
N GLY A 15 9.25 2.83 -8.40
CA GLY A 15 8.54 2.48 -7.18
C GLY A 15 9.09 1.23 -6.53
N ARG A 16 9.44 0.22 -7.34
CA ARG A 16 10.05 -1.00 -6.82
C ARG A 16 11.42 -0.72 -6.18
N ALA A 17 12.25 0.07 -6.85
CA ALA A 17 13.56 0.44 -6.33
C ALA A 17 13.44 1.22 -5.02
N MET A 18 12.48 2.16 -4.95
CA MET A 18 12.23 2.91 -3.73
C MET A 18 11.77 2.01 -2.58
N MET A 19 10.92 1.04 -2.86
CA MET A 19 10.45 0.09 -1.84
C MET A 19 11.59 -0.82 -1.38
N GLU A 20 12.43 -1.30 -2.29
CA GLU A 20 13.59 -2.12 -1.90
C GLU A 20 14.55 -1.32 -1.00
N PHE A 21 14.78 -0.05 -1.32
CA PHE A 21 15.57 0.83 -0.47
C PHE A 21 14.92 0.99 0.91
N ALA A 22 13.60 1.22 0.96
CA ALA A 22 12.87 1.37 2.21
C ALA A 22 12.95 0.09 3.06
N VAL A 23 12.89 -1.08 2.44
CA VAL A 23 13.04 -2.37 3.12
C VAL A 23 14.42 -2.47 3.78
N GLU A 24 15.47 -2.16 3.04
CA GLU A 24 16.83 -2.23 3.58
C GLU A 24 17.04 -1.20 4.71
N ASP A 25 16.54 0.01 4.53
CA ASP A 25 16.60 1.05 5.56
C ASP A 25 15.87 0.62 6.83
N ALA A 26 14.69 0.04 6.67
CA ALA A 26 13.92 -0.45 7.80
C ALA A 26 14.66 -1.55 8.58
N LYS A 27 15.31 -2.47 7.86
CA LYS A 27 16.12 -3.53 8.49
C LYS A 27 17.25 -2.93 9.30
N VAL A 28 17.97 -1.95 8.73
CA VAL A 28 19.06 -1.27 9.41
C VAL A 28 18.59 -0.60 10.70
N ARG A 29 17.38 -0.06 10.69
CA ARG A 29 16.76 0.58 11.86
C ARG A 29 16.18 -0.40 12.87
N GLY A 30 16.30 -1.71 12.63
CA GLY A 30 15.84 -2.74 13.55
C GLY A 30 14.35 -3.08 13.42
N ALA A 31 13.68 -2.63 12.36
CA ALA A 31 12.30 -3.00 12.13
C ALA A 31 12.21 -4.47 11.72
N THR A 32 11.16 -5.16 12.20
CA THR A 32 10.92 -6.56 11.86
C THR A 32 9.83 -6.71 10.81
N ARG A 33 9.14 -5.62 10.47
CA ARG A 33 7.99 -5.64 9.58
C ARG A 33 7.76 -4.26 9.01
N ILE A 34 7.29 -4.22 7.76
CA ILE A 34 6.78 -2.99 7.13
C ILE A 34 5.28 -3.16 6.90
N ALA A 35 4.52 -2.13 7.26
CA ALA A 35 3.08 -2.08 7.02
C ALA A 35 2.76 -0.98 6.01
N VAL A 36 1.80 -1.24 5.14
CA VAL A 36 1.25 -0.26 4.21
C VAL A 36 -0.27 -0.34 4.24
N GLY A 37 -0.93 0.73 3.82
CA GLY A 37 -2.39 0.76 3.68
C GLY A 37 -2.77 1.37 2.34
N THR A 38 -3.82 0.87 1.73
CA THR A 38 -4.34 1.40 0.47
C THR A 38 -5.85 1.21 0.38
N GLY A 39 -6.51 1.95 -0.50
CA GLY A 39 -7.95 1.83 -0.70
C GLY A 39 -8.34 0.53 -1.40
N ASN A 40 -9.54 0.04 -1.11
CA ASN A 40 -10.06 -1.16 -1.76
C ASN A 40 -10.17 -1.02 -3.28
N SER A 41 -10.27 0.20 -3.77
CA SER A 41 -10.38 0.52 -5.20
C SER A 41 -9.02 0.69 -5.89
N SER A 42 -7.94 0.74 -5.14
CA SER A 42 -6.59 0.98 -5.67
C SER A 42 -5.96 -0.34 -6.12
N LEU A 43 -6.50 -0.91 -7.21
CA LEU A 43 -6.12 -2.24 -7.69
C LEU A 43 -4.66 -2.33 -8.11
N GLY A 44 -4.13 -1.26 -8.70
CA GLY A 44 -2.71 -1.19 -9.09
C GLY A 44 -1.79 -1.26 -7.90
N GLU A 45 -2.11 -0.55 -6.82
CA GLU A 45 -1.34 -0.58 -5.58
C GLU A 45 -1.44 -1.95 -4.89
N LEU A 46 -2.63 -2.53 -4.84
CA LEU A 46 -2.83 -3.85 -4.26
C LEU A 46 -1.97 -4.90 -4.97
N ARG A 47 -1.91 -4.85 -6.30
CA ARG A 47 -1.05 -5.74 -7.08
C ARG A 47 0.42 -5.46 -6.81
N PHE A 48 0.81 -4.19 -6.83
CA PHE A 48 2.18 -3.76 -6.62
C PHE A 48 2.75 -4.28 -5.30
N TYR A 49 2.04 -4.05 -4.20
CA TYR A 49 2.51 -4.48 -2.90
C TYR A 49 2.57 -6.00 -2.77
N GLN A 50 1.57 -6.71 -3.28
CA GLN A 50 1.57 -8.17 -3.19
C GLN A 50 2.70 -8.78 -4.03
N ARG A 51 3.03 -8.20 -5.17
CA ARG A 51 4.17 -8.66 -5.99
C ARG A 51 5.50 -8.43 -5.28
N LEU A 52 5.56 -7.49 -4.35
CA LEU A 52 6.76 -7.24 -3.54
C LEU A 52 6.77 -8.05 -2.24
N GLY A 53 5.87 -9.02 -2.08
CA GLY A 53 5.85 -9.90 -0.93
C GLY A 53 5.01 -9.41 0.23
N PHE A 54 4.27 -8.33 0.09
CA PHE A 54 3.32 -7.90 1.11
C PHE A 54 2.08 -8.79 1.09
N ARG A 55 1.54 -9.07 2.26
CA ARG A 55 0.33 -9.86 2.40
C ARG A 55 -0.77 -9.01 3.04
N VAL A 56 -2.01 -9.23 2.59
CA VAL A 56 -3.18 -8.59 3.20
C VAL A 56 -3.38 -9.17 4.59
N THR A 57 -3.46 -8.31 5.59
CA THR A 57 -3.59 -8.72 6.99
C THR A 57 -4.84 -8.18 7.67
N GLY A 58 -5.56 -7.27 7.04
CA GLY A 58 -6.77 -6.74 7.62
C GLY A 58 -7.42 -5.67 6.77
N VAL A 59 -8.59 -5.24 7.21
CA VAL A 59 -9.38 -4.20 6.55
C VAL A 59 -9.95 -3.27 7.61
N SER A 60 -9.78 -1.96 7.41
CA SER A 60 -10.53 -0.95 8.17
C SER A 60 -11.73 -0.54 7.34
N ARG A 61 -12.90 -1.08 7.68
CA ARG A 61 -14.12 -0.83 6.91
C ARG A 61 -14.56 0.62 7.05
N ASP A 62 -15.07 1.15 5.94
CA ASP A 62 -15.60 2.51 5.87
C ASP A 62 -14.59 3.61 6.21
N TYR A 63 -13.30 3.31 6.16
CA TYR A 63 -12.25 4.29 6.46
C TYR A 63 -12.37 5.55 5.61
N PHE A 64 -12.75 5.39 4.33
CA PHE A 64 -12.93 6.49 3.39
C PHE A 64 -14.41 6.82 3.14
N GLY A 65 -15.32 6.24 3.92
CA GLY A 65 -16.75 6.34 3.66
C GLY A 65 -17.33 7.74 3.80
N ASP A 66 -16.72 8.58 4.63
CA ASP A 66 -17.21 9.94 4.91
C ASP A 66 -16.62 11.00 3.96
N TYR A 67 -15.81 10.60 2.98
CA TYR A 67 -15.24 11.56 2.04
C TYR A 67 -16.32 12.14 1.14
N ASP A 68 -16.34 13.47 1.04
CA ASP A 68 -17.28 14.22 0.19
C ASP A 68 -16.49 15.22 -0.67
N PRO A 69 -16.48 15.07 -2.01
CA PRO A 69 -17.20 14.04 -2.76
C PRO A 69 -16.62 12.63 -2.57
N PRO A 70 -17.41 11.59 -2.82
CA PRO A 70 -16.90 10.21 -2.75
C PRO A 70 -15.74 9.97 -3.70
N ILE A 71 -14.80 9.12 -3.28
CA ILE A 71 -13.62 8.77 -4.09
C ILE A 71 -13.96 7.53 -4.92
N PHE A 72 -13.75 7.62 -6.25
CA PHE A 72 -13.91 6.50 -7.16
C PHE A 72 -12.62 6.27 -7.94
N GLU A 73 -12.25 5.02 -8.12
CA GLU A 73 -11.12 4.61 -8.95
C GLU A 73 -11.57 3.45 -9.83
N GLU A 74 -11.46 3.62 -11.14
CA GLU A 74 -11.87 2.60 -12.12
C GLU A 74 -13.31 2.12 -11.92
N GLY A 75 -14.22 3.03 -11.54
CA GLY A 75 -15.62 2.71 -11.31
C GLY A 75 -15.93 2.06 -9.96
N ILE A 76 -14.92 1.87 -9.12
CA ILE A 76 -15.08 1.28 -7.78
C ILE A 76 -15.00 2.38 -6.74
N ARG A 77 -16.00 2.44 -5.86
CA ARG A 77 -15.97 3.41 -4.77
C ARG A 77 -14.92 3.00 -3.73
N CYS A 78 -14.07 3.95 -3.38
CA CYS A 78 -13.09 3.77 -2.32
C CYS A 78 -13.77 3.95 -0.97
N LEU A 79 -14.00 2.88 -0.26
CA LEU A 79 -14.66 2.87 1.06
C LEU A 79 -13.73 2.39 2.15
N ASP A 80 -13.01 1.31 1.91
CA ASP A 80 -12.28 0.57 2.93
C ASP A 80 -10.78 0.70 2.76
N MET A 81 -10.05 0.72 3.86
CA MET A 81 -8.59 0.65 3.81
C MET A 81 -8.15 -0.80 3.96
N ILE A 82 -7.35 -1.27 3.00
CA ILE A 82 -6.75 -2.59 3.01
C ILE A 82 -5.36 -2.48 3.65
N HIS A 83 -5.11 -3.27 4.67
CA HIS A 83 -3.82 -3.30 5.36
C HIS A 83 -2.99 -4.46 4.85
N LEU A 84 -1.72 -4.19 4.54
CA LEU A 84 -0.77 -5.22 4.10
C LEU A 84 0.51 -5.10 4.93
N HIS A 85 1.13 -6.24 5.20
CA HIS A 85 2.41 -6.28 5.90
C HIS A 85 3.41 -7.14 5.14
N ARG A 86 4.68 -6.82 5.31
CA ARG A 86 5.78 -7.67 4.83
C ARG A 86 6.75 -7.87 5.99
N GLU A 87 7.07 -9.12 6.30
CA GLU A 87 8.08 -9.45 7.29
C GLU A 87 9.48 -9.20 6.73
N LEU A 88 10.37 -8.74 7.57
CA LEU A 88 11.74 -8.41 7.19
C LEU A 88 12.76 -9.44 7.66
#